data_9e43e59d01615fa0491d12232f3b61d0
#
_entry.id   9e43e59d01615fa0491d12232f3b61d0
#
_cell.length_a   1.000
_cell.length_b   1.000
_cell.length_c   1.000
_cell.angle_alpha   90.00
_cell.angle_beta   90.00
_cell.angle_gamma   90.00
#
_symmetry.space_group_name_H-M   'P 1'
#
loop_
_entity.id
_entity.type
_entity.pdbx_description
1 polymer ?
#
loop_
_entity_poly.entity_id
_entity_poly.type
_entity_poly.pdbx_seq_one_letter_code
_entity_poly.pdbx_strand_id
1 'polypeptide(L)'
;MREHGPQSPMNLPAKRVVALAVLFLAVPVAWAQNPRVEFKTNMGSFALELYPDKAPKTVANFLQYAQSGFYNGTIFHRVIDGFMIQGGGFESGMREKKTRAPIENEAGIALKAGLKNELGTVAMARTPNPHSASAQFFINVKDNGFLDYREPSPQGFGYAVFGRVVEGMDTVLRISKTPTATLEQHQNVPQRPVVIESVALKPAK
;
A
#
# COMPACT_ATOMS: atom_id res chain seq x y z
N MET A 1 -25.28 74.19 51.86
CA MET A 1 -24.51 72.96 52.17
C MET A 1 -25.38 71.80 51.91
N ARG A 2 -25.10 71.03 50.86
CA ARG A 2 -25.74 69.73 50.54
C ARG A 2 -24.61 68.75 50.30
N GLU A 3 -24.48 67.82 51.18
CA GLU A 3 -23.52 66.72 51.09
C GLU A 3 -23.95 65.71 50.06
N HIS A 4 -23.05 65.35 49.14
CA HIS A 4 -23.23 64.24 48.18
C HIS A 4 -22.57 62.99 48.82
N GLY A 5 -23.43 62.01 49.14
CA GLY A 5 -22.98 60.69 49.56
C GLY A 5 -22.35 59.89 48.44
N PRO A 6 -21.44 58.95 48.71
CA PRO A 6 -20.72 58.16 47.71
C PRO A 6 -21.65 57.07 47.07
N GLN A 7 -21.66 57.00 45.76
CA GLN A 7 -22.35 55.93 45.00
C GLN A 7 -21.53 54.66 45.03
N SER A 8 -22.16 53.55 45.40
CA SER A 8 -21.60 52.18 45.36
C SER A 8 -21.44 51.66 43.95
N PRO A 9 -20.38 50.94 43.64
CA PRO A 9 -20.23 50.34 42.29
C PRO A 9 -21.15 49.16 42.10
N MET A 10 -21.84 49.17 40.95
CA MET A 10 -22.75 48.11 40.48
C MET A 10 -21.94 46.88 40.06
N ASN A 11 -22.10 45.74 40.77
CA ASN A 11 -21.52 44.45 40.44
C ASN A 11 -22.28 43.83 39.27
N LEU A 12 -21.67 43.73 38.08
CA LEU A 12 -22.16 42.93 36.98
C LEU A 12 -21.79 41.44 37.18
N PRO A 13 -22.70 40.49 36.96
CA PRO A 13 -22.38 39.09 37.09
C PRO A 13 -21.53 38.62 35.90
N ALA A 14 -20.37 38.05 36.17
CA ALA A 14 -19.49 37.43 35.19
C ALA A 14 -20.17 36.19 34.58
N LYS A 15 -20.49 36.25 33.28
CA LYS A 15 -20.97 35.10 32.54
C LYS A 15 -19.83 34.09 32.36
N ARG A 16 -19.91 32.99 33.10
CA ARG A 16 -18.99 31.83 32.91
C ARG A 16 -19.31 31.16 31.57
N VAL A 17 -18.46 31.36 30.59
CA VAL A 17 -18.47 30.57 29.31
C VAL A 17 -17.81 29.23 29.65
N VAL A 18 -18.64 28.18 29.73
CA VAL A 18 -18.15 26.81 29.81
C VAL A 18 -17.81 26.37 28.39
N ALA A 19 -16.53 26.38 28.04
CA ALA A 19 -16.04 25.82 26.80
C ALA A 19 -16.08 24.28 26.92
N LEU A 20 -17.02 23.66 26.23
CA LEU A 20 -17.10 22.21 26.11
C LEU A 20 -16.04 21.75 25.09
N ALA A 21 -14.89 21.28 25.59
CA ALA A 21 -13.86 20.68 24.76
C ALA A 21 -14.36 19.28 24.31
N VAL A 22 -14.80 19.18 23.06
CA VAL A 22 -15.11 17.87 22.44
C VAL A 22 -13.78 17.20 22.11
N LEU A 23 -13.37 16.27 22.96
CA LEU A 23 -12.20 15.43 22.73
C LEU A 23 -12.55 14.38 21.66
N PHE A 24 -12.13 14.58 20.42
CA PHE A 24 -12.18 13.56 19.37
C PHE A 24 -11.19 12.44 19.73
N LEU A 25 -11.67 11.40 20.39
CA LEU A 25 -10.94 10.15 20.53
C LEU A 25 -10.87 9.49 19.14
N ALA A 26 -9.71 9.59 18.49
CA ALA A 26 -9.40 8.77 17.33
C ALA A 26 -9.33 7.31 17.82
N VAL A 27 -10.43 6.56 17.64
CA VAL A 27 -10.45 5.12 17.90
C VAL A 27 -9.56 4.48 16.83
N PRO A 28 -8.47 3.81 17.19
CA PRO A 28 -7.71 3.04 16.21
C PRO A 28 -8.63 1.96 15.65
N VAL A 29 -8.81 1.94 14.33
CA VAL A 29 -9.51 0.84 13.65
C VAL A 29 -8.62 -0.39 13.79
N ALA A 30 -8.84 -1.15 14.86
CA ALA A 30 -8.25 -2.47 14.97
C ALA A 30 -8.95 -3.38 13.94
N TRP A 31 -8.23 -3.82 12.95
CA TRP A 31 -8.72 -4.83 12.03
C TRP A 31 -8.84 -6.14 12.83
N ALA A 32 -10.04 -6.60 13.08
CA ALA A 32 -10.27 -7.88 13.76
C ALA A 32 -9.73 -9.07 12.94
N GLN A 33 -9.53 -8.88 11.65
CA GLN A 33 -8.91 -9.82 10.71
C GLN A 33 -8.07 -9.04 9.69
N ASN A 34 -7.04 -9.70 9.16
CA ASN A 34 -6.22 -9.14 8.09
C ASN A 34 -7.05 -8.82 6.84
N PRO A 35 -6.95 -7.60 6.28
CA PRO A 35 -7.68 -7.24 5.08
C PRO A 35 -7.33 -8.17 3.92
N ARG A 36 -8.34 -8.57 3.14
CA ARG A 36 -8.16 -9.34 1.91
C ARG A 36 -8.57 -8.51 0.71
N VAL A 37 -7.79 -8.62 -0.35
CA VAL A 37 -8.00 -7.88 -1.60
C VAL A 37 -7.99 -8.87 -2.76
N GLU A 38 -9.08 -8.90 -3.52
CA GLU A 38 -9.19 -9.72 -4.73
C GLU A 38 -8.74 -8.93 -5.96
N PHE A 39 -7.91 -9.56 -6.76
CA PHE A 39 -7.52 -9.12 -8.09
C PHE A 39 -8.24 -9.98 -9.12
N LYS A 40 -8.95 -9.32 -10.04
CA LYS A 40 -9.45 -9.95 -11.27
C LYS A 40 -8.57 -9.52 -12.42
N THR A 41 -8.05 -10.48 -13.16
CA THR A 41 -7.23 -10.24 -14.36
C THR A 41 -7.82 -10.96 -15.54
N ASN A 42 -7.43 -10.56 -16.76
CA ASN A 42 -7.78 -11.30 -17.99
C ASN A 42 -7.16 -12.71 -18.06
N MET A 43 -6.36 -13.12 -17.07
CA MET A 43 -5.79 -14.47 -16.95
C MET A 43 -6.34 -15.28 -15.77
N GLY A 44 -7.32 -14.73 -15.02
CA GLY A 44 -7.93 -15.33 -13.84
C GLY A 44 -7.79 -14.43 -12.60
N SER A 45 -8.29 -14.93 -11.48
CA SER A 45 -8.33 -14.17 -10.22
C SER A 45 -7.36 -14.75 -9.20
N PHE A 46 -6.90 -13.88 -8.28
CA PHE A 46 -6.17 -14.26 -7.06
C PHE A 46 -6.51 -13.30 -5.94
N ALA A 47 -6.25 -13.67 -4.69
CA ALA A 47 -6.46 -12.80 -3.55
C ALA A 47 -5.21 -12.68 -2.68
N LEU A 48 -4.98 -11.46 -2.21
CA LEU A 48 -3.95 -11.12 -1.24
C LEU A 48 -4.56 -10.99 0.15
N GLU A 49 -3.86 -11.47 1.16
CA GLU A 49 -4.03 -11.10 2.56
C GLU A 49 -2.93 -10.10 2.94
N LEU A 50 -3.31 -8.99 3.57
CA LEU A 50 -2.40 -7.89 3.91
C LEU A 50 -2.15 -7.86 5.41
N TYR A 51 -0.97 -7.41 5.84
CA TYR A 51 -0.53 -7.43 7.23
C TYR A 51 -0.31 -6.01 7.79
N PRO A 52 -1.39 -5.29 8.16
CA PRO A 52 -1.30 -3.90 8.63
C PRO A 52 -0.55 -3.74 9.97
N ASP A 53 -0.49 -4.78 10.78
CA ASP A 53 0.30 -4.83 12.03
C ASP A 53 1.81 -4.90 11.77
N LYS A 54 2.23 -5.39 10.60
CA LYS A 54 3.63 -5.62 10.24
C LYS A 54 4.20 -4.59 9.26
N ALA A 55 3.36 -3.95 8.46
CA ALA A 55 3.72 -2.92 7.50
C ALA A 55 2.60 -1.87 7.36
N PRO A 56 2.31 -1.11 8.43
CA PRO A 56 1.10 -0.27 8.52
C PRO A 56 1.02 0.81 7.44
N LYS A 57 2.10 1.55 7.18
CA LYS A 57 2.12 2.61 6.17
C LYS A 57 1.97 2.03 4.76
N THR A 58 2.62 0.91 4.51
CA THR A 58 2.59 0.20 3.22
C THR A 58 1.20 -0.33 2.93
N VAL A 59 0.57 -1.01 3.90
CA VAL A 59 -0.80 -1.53 3.74
C VAL A 59 -1.80 -0.40 3.57
N ALA A 60 -1.72 0.67 4.39
CA ALA A 60 -2.61 1.82 4.27
C ALA A 60 -2.51 2.48 2.87
N ASN A 61 -1.28 2.69 2.37
CA ASN A 61 -1.04 3.22 1.03
C ASN A 61 -1.63 2.33 -0.06
N PHE A 62 -1.36 1.03 -0.01
CA PHE A 62 -1.88 0.06 -0.98
C PHE A 62 -3.41 0.03 -1.00
N LEU A 63 -4.06 0.00 0.19
CA LEU A 63 -5.52 0.02 0.32
C LEU A 63 -6.12 1.31 -0.24
N GLN A 64 -5.49 2.47 -0.06
CA GLN A 64 -5.95 3.72 -0.65
C GLN A 64 -5.98 3.68 -2.19
N TYR A 65 -4.95 3.07 -2.82
CA TYR A 65 -4.93 2.86 -4.28
C TYR A 65 -6.00 1.85 -4.71
N ALA A 66 -6.15 0.73 -4.00
CA ALA A 66 -7.15 -0.28 -4.30
C ALA A 66 -8.58 0.30 -4.21
N GLN A 67 -8.92 0.98 -3.12
CA GLN A 67 -10.24 1.57 -2.88
C GLN A 67 -10.58 2.69 -3.85
N SER A 68 -9.60 3.46 -4.33
CA SER A 68 -9.81 4.50 -5.36
C SER A 68 -9.95 3.94 -6.77
N GLY A 69 -9.88 2.62 -6.96
CA GLY A 69 -9.92 1.99 -8.29
C GLY A 69 -8.67 2.26 -9.13
N PHE A 70 -7.59 2.77 -8.53
CA PHE A 70 -6.37 3.13 -9.25
C PHE A 70 -5.78 1.97 -10.05
N TYR A 71 -5.82 0.76 -9.51
CA TYR A 71 -5.26 -0.42 -10.16
C TYR A 71 -6.08 -0.95 -11.34
N ASN A 72 -7.35 -0.55 -11.46
CA ASN A 72 -8.22 -1.00 -12.55
C ASN A 72 -7.67 -0.49 -13.90
N GLY A 73 -7.52 -1.40 -14.86
CA GLY A 73 -6.94 -1.12 -16.17
C GLY A 73 -5.40 -1.07 -16.19
N THR A 74 -4.73 -1.21 -15.05
CA THR A 74 -3.28 -1.35 -15.03
C THR A 74 -2.85 -2.75 -15.44
N ILE A 75 -1.56 -2.91 -15.78
CA ILE A 75 -1.00 -4.17 -16.26
C ILE A 75 0.12 -4.69 -15.35
N PHE A 76 0.36 -5.98 -15.42
CA PHE A 76 1.66 -6.52 -15.02
C PHE A 76 2.65 -6.22 -16.14
N HIS A 77 3.39 -5.12 -15.98
CA HIS A 77 4.27 -4.57 -17.02
C HIS A 77 5.68 -5.17 -17.05
N ARG A 78 6.06 -5.90 -16.01
CA ARG A 78 7.35 -6.60 -15.92
C ARG A 78 7.15 -7.98 -15.30
N VAL A 79 7.43 -9.02 -16.07
CA VAL A 79 7.24 -10.41 -15.68
C VAL A 79 8.52 -11.18 -15.93
N ILE A 80 9.07 -11.79 -14.89
CA ILE A 80 10.27 -12.63 -14.98
C ILE A 80 9.97 -13.97 -14.34
N ASP A 81 9.97 -15.02 -15.15
CA ASP A 81 9.77 -16.38 -14.68
C ASP A 81 10.85 -16.77 -13.65
N GLY A 82 10.44 -17.51 -12.61
CA GLY A 82 11.33 -17.89 -11.52
C GLY A 82 11.87 -16.72 -10.69
N PHE A 83 11.24 -15.52 -10.79
CA PHE A 83 11.59 -14.36 -9.97
C PHE A 83 10.35 -13.65 -9.42
N MET A 84 9.67 -12.80 -10.22
CA MET A 84 8.50 -12.05 -9.76
C MET A 84 7.63 -11.57 -10.92
N ILE A 85 6.39 -11.17 -10.60
CA ILE A 85 5.52 -10.39 -11.49
C ILE A 85 5.28 -9.01 -10.87
N GLN A 86 5.54 -7.93 -11.63
CA GLN A 86 5.44 -6.54 -11.15
C GLN A 86 4.36 -5.80 -11.94
N GLY A 87 3.50 -5.07 -11.22
CA GLY A 87 2.39 -4.32 -11.82
C GLY A 87 1.97 -3.10 -11.02
N GLY A 88 0.82 -2.54 -11.40
CA GLY A 88 0.15 -1.47 -10.65
C GLY A 88 0.68 -0.04 -10.91
N GLY A 89 1.43 0.18 -11.98
CA GLY A 89 1.93 1.53 -12.31
C GLY A 89 1.65 1.98 -13.74
N PHE A 90 1.44 1.03 -14.64
CA PHE A 90 1.27 1.30 -16.08
C PHE A 90 -0.05 0.73 -16.59
N GLU A 91 -0.63 1.41 -17.56
CA GLU A 91 -1.73 0.93 -18.39
C GLU A 91 -1.16 0.28 -19.67
N SER A 92 -2.04 -0.37 -20.44
CA SER A 92 -1.66 -0.93 -21.75
C SER A 92 -0.99 0.15 -22.61
N GLY A 93 0.06 -0.24 -23.35
CA GLY A 93 0.90 0.70 -24.12
C GLY A 93 1.93 1.44 -23.25
N MET A 94 2.25 0.94 -22.07
CA MET A 94 3.27 1.46 -21.15
C MET A 94 3.05 2.92 -20.72
N ARG A 95 1.80 3.37 -20.69
CA ARG A 95 1.44 4.69 -20.16
C ARG A 95 1.45 4.67 -18.64
N GLU A 96 2.37 5.40 -18.03
CA GLU A 96 2.48 5.48 -16.58
C GLU A 96 1.32 6.29 -15.97
N LYS A 97 0.72 5.77 -14.90
CA LYS A 97 -0.33 6.48 -14.15
C LYS A 97 0.30 7.41 -13.12
N LYS A 98 -0.25 8.62 -13.00
CA LYS A 98 0.18 9.59 -11.99
C LYS A 98 -0.11 9.06 -10.58
N THR A 99 0.94 8.95 -9.77
CA THR A 99 0.86 8.44 -8.39
C THR A 99 0.76 9.57 -7.36
N ARG A 100 0.44 9.21 -6.13
CA ARG A 100 0.56 10.06 -4.94
C ARG A 100 2.03 10.17 -4.52
N ALA A 101 2.30 10.98 -3.48
CA ALA A 101 3.62 11.05 -2.87
C ALA A 101 4.10 9.66 -2.41
N PRO A 102 5.41 9.40 -2.49
CA PRO A 102 5.98 8.14 -2.03
C PRO A 102 5.87 7.98 -0.51
N ILE A 103 6.00 6.74 -0.06
CA ILE A 103 5.97 6.37 1.36
C ILE A 103 7.34 5.94 1.86
N GLU A 104 7.51 5.99 3.17
CA GLU A 104 8.66 5.42 3.85
C GLU A 104 8.72 3.90 3.65
N ASN A 105 9.92 3.37 3.44
CA ASN A 105 10.13 1.94 3.28
C ASN A 105 10.12 1.23 4.64
N GLU A 106 9.21 0.28 4.81
CA GLU A 106 9.04 -0.50 6.04
C GLU A 106 9.72 -1.89 5.98
N ALA A 107 10.63 -2.15 5.03
CA ALA A 107 11.23 -3.47 4.87
C ALA A 107 11.93 -3.98 6.14
N GLY A 108 12.62 -3.11 6.88
CA GLY A 108 13.26 -3.47 8.14
C GLY A 108 12.27 -3.84 9.25
N ILE A 109 11.14 -3.16 9.32
CA ILE A 109 10.04 -3.45 10.27
C ILE A 109 9.37 -4.75 9.89
N ALA A 110 9.01 -4.91 8.62
CA ALA A 110 8.36 -6.11 8.09
C ALA A 110 9.22 -7.36 8.30
N LEU A 111 10.54 -7.28 8.04
CA LEU A 111 11.47 -8.40 8.26
C LEU A 111 11.55 -8.79 9.75
N LYS A 112 11.64 -7.81 10.66
CA LYS A 112 11.63 -8.07 12.11
C LYS A 112 10.32 -8.74 12.57
N ALA A 113 9.22 -8.44 11.90
CA ALA A 113 7.92 -9.08 12.11
C ALA A 113 7.76 -10.43 11.38
N GLY A 114 8.83 -10.96 10.79
CA GLY A 114 8.86 -12.28 10.14
C GLY A 114 8.41 -12.29 8.68
N LEU A 115 8.23 -11.13 8.02
CA LEU A 115 7.90 -11.07 6.60
C LEU A 115 9.17 -11.04 5.76
N LYS A 116 9.33 -12.04 4.89
CA LYS A 116 10.43 -12.18 3.95
C LYS A 116 9.93 -12.20 2.52
N ASN A 117 10.81 -11.91 1.56
CA ASN A 117 10.53 -12.05 0.13
C ASN A 117 10.58 -13.53 -0.26
N GLU A 118 9.53 -14.27 0.06
CA GLU A 118 9.34 -15.69 -0.22
C GLU A 118 8.26 -15.90 -1.28
N LEU A 119 8.19 -17.12 -1.83
CA LEU A 119 7.14 -17.49 -2.79
C LEU A 119 5.75 -17.07 -2.31
N GLY A 120 5.02 -16.35 -3.17
CA GLY A 120 3.66 -15.87 -2.94
C GLY A 120 3.55 -14.59 -2.11
N THR A 121 4.66 -14.02 -1.59
CA THR A 121 4.59 -12.74 -0.88
C THR A 121 4.50 -11.56 -1.85
N VAL A 122 3.83 -10.47 -1.41
CA VAL A 122 3.72 -9.22 -2.14
C VAL A 122 4.54 -8.13 -1.45
N ALA A 123 5.33 -7.40 -2.25
CA ALA A 123 6.18 -6.31 -1.77
C ALA A 123 6.05 -5.07 -2.66
N MET A 124 6.40 -3.88 -2.10
CA MET A 124 6.41 -2.63 -2.87
C MET A 124 7.62 -2.53 -3.77
N ALA A 125 7.37 -2.22 -5.04
CA ALA A 125 8.44 -1.80 -5.96
C ALA A 125 8.89 -0.37 -5.63
N ARG A 126 10.16 -0.07 -5.90
CA ARG A 126 10.80 1.23 -5.66
C ARG A 126 11.92 1.51 -6.65
N THR A 127 12.33 2.75 -6.75
CA THR A 127 13.56 3.17 -7.43
C THR A 127 14.80 2.87 -6.55
N PRO A 128 16.02 3.18 -6.97
CA PRO A 128 17.21 3.10 -6.10
C PRO A 128 17.08 3.88 -4.79
N ASN A 129 16.27 4.95 -4.74
CA ASN A 129 15.96 5.62 -3.48
C ASN A 129 15.07 4.70 -2.62
N PRO A 130 15.50 4.33 -1.39
CA PRO A 130 14.74 3.45 -0.51
C PRO A 130 13.30 3.90 -0.24
N HIS A 131 13.06 5.20 -0.08
CA HIS A 131 11.78 5.81 0.29
C HIS A 131 11.03 6.36 -0.93
N SER A 132 11.02 5.62 -2.05
CA SER A 132 10.40 6.04 -3.32
C SER A 132 9.19 5.20 -3.74
N ALA A 133 8.78 4.22 -2.92
CA ALA A 133 7.62 3.39 -3.23
C ALA A 133 6.33 4.23 -3.26
N SER A 134 5.50 4.03 -4.28
CA SER A 134 4.20 4.69 -4.40
C SER A 134 3.06 3.69 -4.66
N ALA A 135 2.76 3.33 -5.93
CA ALA A 135 1.68 2.43 -6.28
C ALA A 135 2.16 1.04 -6.72
N GLN A 136 3.33 0.95 -7.36
CA GLN A 136 3.79 -0.30 -7.95
C GLN A 136 4.15 -1.35 -6.90
N PHE A 137 3.75 -2.58 -7.16
CA PHE A 137 4.02 -3.74 -6.32
C PHE A 137 4.52 -4.91 -7.18
N PHE A 138 5.10 -5.91 -6.53
CA PHE A 138 5.41 -7.18 -7.17
C PHE A 138 5.02 -8.36 -6.28
N ILE A 139 4.74 -9.50 -6.93
CA ILE A 139 4.48 -10.77 -6.27
C ILE A 139 5.65 -11.71 -6.56
N ASN A 140 6.27 -12.22 -5.51
CA ASN A 140 7.36 -13.19 -5.62
C ASN A 140 6.83 -14.53 -6.13
N VAL A 141 7.43 -15.08 -7.20
CA VAL A 141 7.11 -16.41 -7.71
C VAL A 141 8.20 -17.45 -7.39
N LYS A 142 9.11 -17.05 -6.53
CA LYS A 142 10.21 -17.85 -5.94
C LYS A 142 10.63 -17.19 -4.64
N ASP A 143 11.41 -17.90 -3.83
CA ASP A 143 12.09 -17.32 -2.66
C ASP A 143 13.22 -16.41 -3.12
N ASN A 144 13.11 -15.13 -2.77
CA ASN A 144 13.98 -14.05 -3.20
C ASN A 144 14.60 -13.33 -1.99
N GLY A 145 15.17 -14.09 -1.02
CA GLY A 145 15.72 -13.56 0.23
C GLY A 145 16.79 -12.46 0.03
N PHE A 146 17.39 -12.35 -1.16
CA PHE A 146 18.31 -11.26 -1.48
C PHE A 146 17.62 -9.89 -1.59
N LEU A 147 16.28 -9.84 -1.67
CA LEU A 147 15.45 -8.65 -1.64
C LEU A 147 15.10 -8.19 -0.22
N ASP A 148 15.41 -8.96 0.80
CA ASP A 148 15.14 -8.62 2.19
C ASP A 148 16.03 -7.47 2.68
N TYR A 149 15.54 -6.76 3.70
CA TYR A 149 16.32 -5.72 4.37
C TYR A 149 17.59 -6.32 5.00
N ARG A 150 18.72 -5.64 4.82
CA ARG A 150 20.01 -5.98 5.43
C ARG A 150 20.56 -4.84 6.28
N GLU A 151 20.52 -3.63 5.74
CA GLU A 151 21.08 -2.43 6.36
C GLU A 151 20.43 -1.17 5.81
N PRO A 152 20.53 -0.01 6.50
CA PRO A 152 19.95 1.26 6.05
C PRO A 152 20.81 1.95 4.97
N SER A 153 21.08 1.23 3.87
CA SER A 153 21.77 1.76 2.68
C SER A 153 20.88 1.62 1.44
N PRO A 154 21.10 2.38 0.36
CA PRO A 154 20.31 2.25 -0.87
C PRO A 154 20.24 0.81 -1.39
N GLN A 155 21.33 0.04 -1.28
CA GLN A 155 21.43 -1.34 -1.73
C GLN A 155 20.92 -2.36 -0.70
N GLY A 156 21.07 -2.05 0.61
CA GLY A 156 20.71 -2.95 1.71
C GLY A 156 19.29 -2.76 2.24
N PHE A 157 18.60 -1.68 1.88
CA PHE A 157 17.29 -1.35 2.45
C PHE A 157 16.19 -2.36 2.10
N GLY A 158 16.36 -3.13 1.02
CA GLY A 158 15.43 -4.16 0.61
C GLY A 158 14.07 -3.64 0.15
N TYR A 159 13.10 -4.55 0.12
CA TYR A 159 11.73 -4.30 -0.37
C TYR A 159 10.72 -4.73 0.70
N ALA A 160 9.81 -3.81 1.04
CA ALA A 160 8.84 -4.01 2.11
C ALA A 160 7.77 -5.02 1.70
N VAL A 161 7.83 -6.22 2.25
CA VAL A 161 6.74 -7.21 2.16
C VAL A 161 5.60 -6.74 3.06
N PHE A 162 4.36 -6.77 2.53
CA PHE A 162 3.19 -6.28 3.24
C PHE A 162 1.97 -7.21 3.19
N GLY A 163 2.11 -8.37 2.53
CA GLY A 163 1.06 -9.37 2.41
C GLY A 163 1.51 -10.59 1.63
N ARG A 164 0.56 -11.48 1.35
CA ARG A 164 0.78 -12.68 0.54
C ARG A 164 -0.44 -13.10 -0.24
N VAL A 165 -0.23 -13.87 -1.29
CA VAL A 165 -1.30 -14.58 -2.01
C VAL A 165 -1.86 -15.69 -1.13
N VAL A 166 -3.18 -15.70 -0.93
CA VAL A 166 -3.90 -16.71 -0.13
C VAL A 166 -4.89 -17.52 -0.98
N GLU A 167 -5.24 -17.02 -2.16
CA GLU A 167 -6.09 -17.71 -3.14
C GLU A 167 -5.54 -17.46 -4.55
N GLY A 168 -5.61 -18.43 -5.44
CA GLY A 168 -5.27 -18.26 -6.86
C GLY A 168 -3.76 -18.13 -7.17
N MET A 169 -2.89 -18.77 -6.38
CA MET A 169 -1.44 -18.79 -6.66
C MET A 169 -1.12 -19.41 -8.03
N ASP A 170 -1.93 -20.37 -8.50
CA ASP A 170 -1.83 -20.92 -9.84
C ASP A 170 -2.02 -19.89 -10.96
N THR A 171 -2.91 -18.90 -10.75
CA THR A 171 -3.07 -17.76 -11.67
C THR A 171 -1.80 -16.90 -11.69
N VAL A 172 -1.22 -16.58 -10.52
CA VAL A 172 0.05 -15.86 -10.44
C VAL A 172 1.18 -16.58 -11.16
N LEU A 173 1.28 -17.90 -10.97
CA LEU A 173 2.27 -18.74 -11.66
C LEU A 173 2.03 -18.83 -13.16
N ARG A 174 0.77 -18.86 -13.64
CA ARG A 174 0.48 -18.77 -15.09
C ARG A 174 0.90 -17.42 -15.66
N ILE A 175 0.65 -16.32 -14.95
CA ILE A 175 1.11 -15.00 -15.36
C ILE A 175 2.64 -14.97 -15.46
N SER A 176 3.36 -15.56 -14.52
CA SER A 176 4.84 -15.57 -14.52
C SER A 176 5.44 -16.30 -15.73
N LYS A 177 4.69 -17.21 -16.37
CA LYS A 177 5.09 -17.98 -17.56
C LYS A 177 4.72 -17.28 -18.89
N THR A 178 4.13 -16.10 -18.83
CA THR A 178 3.74 -15.36 -20.04
C THR A 178 4.97 -14.99 -20.86
N PRO A 179 4.97 -15.23 -22.20
CA PRO A 179 6.05 -14.78 -23.06
C PRO A 179 6.26 -13.27 -22.97
N THR A 180 7.49 -12.85 -22.81
CA THR A 180 7.88 -11.43 -22.65
C THR A 180 8.79 -10.97 -23.78
N ALA A 181 8.85 -9.66 -23.99
CA ALA A 181 9.75 -8.99 -24.93
C ALA A 181 10.25 -7.67 -24.34
N THR A 182 11.17 -7.04 -25.03
CA THR A 182 11.55 -5.63 -24.77
C THR A 182 10.62 -4.74 -25.58
N LEU A 183 10.00 -3.75 -24.91
CA LEU A 183 9.17 -2.73 -25.52
C LEU A 183 9.78 -1.37 -25.17
N GLU A 184 10.36 -0.69 -26.16
CA GLU A 184 11.14 0.54 -25.97
C GLU A 184 12.27 0.34 -24.93
N GLN A 185 12.28 1.13 -23.84
CA GLN A 185 13.25 0.98 -22.75
C GLN A 185 12.84 -0.06 -21.69
N HIS A 186 11.65 -0.66 -21.81
CA HIS A 186 11.12 -1.59 -20.82
C HIS A 186 11.42 -3.04 -21.21
N GLN A 187 12.11 -3.75 -20.31
CA GLN A 187 12.44 -5.16 -20.50
C GLN A 187 11.44 -6.06 -19.79
N ASN A 188 11.27 -7.29 -20.30
CA ASN A 188 10.41 -8.33 -19.73
C ASN A 188 8.93 -7.91 -19.66
N VAL A 189 8.47 -7.16 -20.67
CA VAL A 189 7.07 -6.78 -20.84
C VAL A 189 6.31 -7.94 -21.46
N PRO A 190 5.18 -8.41 -20.89
CA PRO A 190 4.34 -9.43 -21.52
C PRO A 190 3.94 -9.04 -22.95
N GLN A 191 4.18 -9.93 -23.93
CA GLN A 191 3.83 -9.68 -25.35
C GLN A 191 2.32 -9.47 -25.55
N ARG A 192 1.50 -10.12 -24.71
CA ARG A 192 0.07 -9.86 -24.58
C ARG A 192 -0.16 -9.23 -23.22
N PRO A 193 -0.76 -8.03 -23.13
CA PRO A 193 -0.95 -7.36 -21.85
C PRO A 193 -1.72 -8.23 -20.85
N VAL A 194 -1.16 -8.39 -19.66
CA VAL A 194 -1.84 -9.01 -18.52
C VAL A 194 -2.50 -7.89 -17.74
N VAL A 195 -3.79 -7.72 -17.94
CA VAL A 195 -4.57 -6.59 -17.44
C VAL A 195 -5.19 -6.92 -16.09
N ILE A 196 -5.03 -6.03 -15.13
CA ILE A 196 -5.76 -6.01 -13.86
C ILE A 196 -7.11 -5.33 -14.13
N GLU A 197 -8.16 -6.13 -14.28
CA GLU A 197 -9.50 -5.64 -14.63
C GLU A 197 -10.15 -4.93 -13.44
N SER A 198 -10.00 -5.48 -12.24
CA SER A 198 -10.47 -4.86 -11.01
C SER A 198 -9.70 -5.33 -9.78
N VAL A 199 -9.64 -4.44 -8.78
CA VAL A 199 -9.11 -4.72 -7.44
C VAL A 199 -10.15 -4.29 -6.42
N ALA A 200 -10.57 -5.21 -5.55
CA ALA A 200 -11.61 -4.94 -4.56
C ALA A 200 -11.29 -5.58 -3.20
N LEU A 201 -11.66 -4.90 -2.11
CA LEU A 201 -11.62 -5.49 -0.79
C LEU A 201 -12.65 -6.62 -0.70
N LYS A 202 -12.23 -7.78 -0.19
CA LYS A 202 -13.14 -8.85 0.19
C LYS A 202 -13.71 -8.58 1.58
N PRO A 203 -15.01 -8.88 1.81
CA PRO A 203 -15.56 -8.90 3.17
C PRO A 203 -14.74 -9.84 4.05
N ALA A 204 -14.56 -9.50 5.32
CA ALA A 204 -14.08 -10.45 6.32
C ALA A 204 -15.05 -11.62 6.40
N LYS A 205 -14.54 -12.84 6.30
CA LYS A 205 -15.35 -14.05 6.47
C LYS A 205 -15.61 -14.29 7.95
#